data_c45e88a1baf9f85d92726483816c1a90
#
_entry.id   c45e88a1baf9f85d92726483816c1a90
#
_cell.length_a   1.000
_cell.length_b   1.000
_cell.length_c   1.000
_cell.angle_alpha   90.00
_cell.angle_beta   90.00
_cell.angle_gamma   90.00
#
_symmetry.space_group_name_H-M   'P 1'
#
loop_
_entity.id
_entity.type
_entity.pdbx_description
1 polymer ?
#
loop_
_entity_poly.entity_id
_entity_poly.type
_entity_poly.pdbx_seq_one_letter_code
_entity_poly.pdbx_strand_id
1 'polypeptide(L)'
;SNVCISTIQRMYSILKGEELDPADEETHPAERVLPAGPLPVVYNDTVPPEHFDFIVIDECHRSIYNVWQQVLEYFDAFQIGLTATPDKRTFAYFHENVVSEYPYEQSVADGVNVGYDIYRIETRITQSGGVIKGDEGFVVVRDKLTRRQGWQEPDEDITYTGKQLDRD
;
A
#
# COMPACT_ATOMS: atom_id res chain seq x y z
N SER A 1 -31.72 -6.96 9.35
CA SER A 1 -31.14 -6.74 8.03
C SER A 1 -30.15 -7.87 7.75
N ASN A 2 -30.20 -8.43 6.57
CA ASN A 2 -29.28 -9.51 6.15
C ASN A 2 -27.98 -8.95 5.53
N VAL A 3 -27.77 -7.64 5.61
CA VAL A 3 -26.57 -6.95 5.10
C VAL A 3 -25.88 -6.22 6.24
N CYS A 4 -24.58 -6.46 6.39
CA CYS A 4 -23.70 -5.77 7.33
C CYS A 4 -22.67 -4.97 6.52
N ILE A 5 -22.49 -3.70 6.85
CA ILE A 5 -21.43 -2.85 6.30
C ILE A 5 -20.50 -2.50 7.45
N SER A 6 -19.22 -2.80 7.31
CA SER A 6 -18.23 -2.63 8.37
C SER A 6 -16.85 -2.34 7.81
N THR A 7 -15.99 -1.68 8.57
CA THR A 7 -14.55 -1.66 8.32
C THR A 7 -13.92 -2.97 8.81
N ILE A 8 -12.76 -3.34 8.27
CA ILE A 8 -12.05 -4.55 8.70
C ILE A 8 -11.59 -4.43 10.16
N GLN A 9 -11.24 -3.24 10.62
CA GLN A 9 -10.86 -2.95 12.00
C GLN A 9 -12.03 -3.19 12.96
N ARG A 10 -13.21 -2.70 12.59
CA ARG A 10 -14.43 -2.91 13.40
C ARG A 10 -14.81 -4.37 13.46
N MET A 11 -14.70 -5.09 12.34
CA MET A 11 -14.95 -6.53 12.32
C MET A 11 -13.99 -7.27 13.26
N TYR A 12 -12.70 -6.93 13.23
CA TYR A 12 -11.71 -7.49 14.14
C TYR A 12 -12.05 -7.22 15.61
N SER A 13 -12.45 -5.99 15.97
CA SER A 13 -12.85 -5.65 17.35
C SER A 13 -14.08 -6.42 17.79
N ILE A 14 -15.07 -6.61 16.91
CA ILE A 14 -16.26 -7.44 17.18
C ILE A 14 -15.85 -8.89 17.47
N LEU A 15 -14.97 -9.46 16.63
CA LEU A 15 -14.49 -10.84 16.83
C LEU A 15 -13.72 -10.99 18.13
N LYS A 16 -12.98 -9.96 18.53
CA LYS A 16 -12.24 -9.93 19.79
C LYS A 16 -13.11 -9.68 21.02
N GLY A 17 -14.33 -9.18 20.83
CA GLY A 17 -15.24 -8.77 21.90
C GLY A 17 -14.83 -7.46 22.58
N GLU A 18 -14.07 -6.62 21.89
CA GLU A 18 -13.60 -5.31 22.37
C GLU A 18 -14.34 -4.18 21.62
N GLU A 19 -14.62 -3.07 22.31
CA GLU A 19 -15.09 -1.86 21.65
C GLU A 19 -13.94 -1.20 20.89
N LEU A 20 -14.20 -0.79 19.64
CA LEU A 20 -13.25 -0.04 18.81
C LEU A 20 -13.20 1.40 19.30
N ASP A 21 -11.99 1.93 19.59
CA ASP A 21 -11.81 3.35 19.83
C ASP A 21 -12.17 4.15 18.56
N PRO A 22 -13.04 5.19 18.66
CA PRO A 22 -13.39 6.02 17.50
C PRO A 22 -12.18 6.63 16.78
N ALA A 23 -11.12 6.97 17.50
CA ALA A 23 -9.87 7.47 16.92
C ALA A 23 -9.16 6.41 16.05
N ASP A 24 -9.34 5.16 16.40
CA ASP A 24 -8.82 4.01 15.67
C ASP A 24 -9.61 3.72 14.39
N GLU A 25 -10.88 4.04 14.34
CA GLU A 25 -11.74 3.84 13.18
C GLU A 25 -11.40 4.84 12.05
N GLU A 26 -11.01 6.08 12.41
CA GLU A 26 -10.63 7.13 11.46
C GLU A 26 -9.21 6.96 10.89
N THR A 27 -8.35 6.21 11.59
CA THR A 27 -6.97 6.01 11.15
C THR A 27 -6.88 4.99 10.02
N HIS A 28 -6.27 5.39 8.90
CA HIS A 28 -6.10 4.50 7.75
C HIS A 28 -5.30 3.24 8.14
N PRO A 29 -5.73 2.02 7.75
CA PRO A 29 -5.07 0.76 8.13
C PRO A 29 -3.57 0.71 7.83
N ALA A 30 -3.11 1.40 6.78
CA ALA A 30 -1.71 1.46 6.39
C ALA A 30 -0.86 2.40 7.26
N GLU A 31 -1.49 3.32 8.01
CA GLU A 31 -0.80 4.28 8.88
C GLU A 31 -0.63 3.78 10.31
N ARG A 32 -1.32 2.72 10.67
CA ARG A 32 -1.19 2.09 11.98
C ARG A 32 0.14 1.36 12.11
N VAL A 33 0.78 1.54 13.26
CA VAL A 33 1.84 0.64 13.72
C VAL A 33 1.16 -0.68 14.11
N LEU A 34 1.01 -1.56 13.13
CA LEU A 34 0.44 -2.90 13.35
C LEU A 34 1.39 -3.72 14.23
N PRO A 35 0.84 -4.59 15.10
CA PRO A 35 1.66 -5.56 15.83
C PRO A 35 2.51 -6.37 14.86
N ALA A 36 3.73 -6.71 15.25
CA ALA A 36 4.69 -7.43 14.40
C ALA A 36 4.32 -8.89 14.12
N GLY A 37 3.12 -9.31 14.48
CA GLY A 37 2.64 -10.69 14.34
C GLY A 37 1.16 -10.78 13.94
N PRO A 38 0.70 -12.01 13.64
CA PRO A 38 -0.69 -12.26 13.29
C PRO A 38 -1.63 -11.81 14.42
N LEU A 39 -2.77 -11.22 14.03
CA LEU A 39 -3.82 -10.87 14.99
C LEU A 39 -4.51 -12.16 15.45
N PRO A 40 -4.57 -12.46 16.75
CA PRO A 40 -5.27 -13.63 17.23
C PRO A 40 -6.78 -13.43 16.99
N VAL A 41 -7.32 -14.18 16.03
CA VAL A 41 -8.77 -14.28 15.81
C VAL A 41 -9.27 -15.49 16.58
N VAL A 42 -10.21 -15.28 17.50
CA VAL A 42 -10.76 -16.31 18.36
C VAL A 42 -12.22 -16.55 17.95
N TYR A 43 -12.71 -17.78 18.14
CA TYR A 43 -14.10 -18.08 17.90
C TYR A 43 -15.03 -17.16 18.70
N ASN A 44 -16.04 -16.60 18.03
CA ASN A 44 -17.02 -15.71 18.62
C ASN A 44 -18.44 -16.27 18.39
N ASP A 45 -19.13 -16.61 19.49
CA ASP A 45 -20.48 -17.19 19.43
C ASP A 45 -21.51 -16.23 18.82
N THR A 46 -21.29 -14.92 18.89
CA THR A 46 -22.22 -13.91 18.34
C THR A 46 -22.05 -13.74 16.83
N VAL A 47 -20.83 -13.94 16.34
CA VAL A 47 -20.45 -13.84 14.93
C VAL A 47 -19.59 -15.06 14.58
N PRO A 48 -20.21 -16.26 14.46
CA PRO A 48 -19.47 -17.49 14.14
C PRO A 48 -18.95 -17.47 12.69
N PRO A 49 -18.04 -18.36 12.32
CA PRO A 49 -17.45 -18.44 10.97
C PRO A 49 -18.49 -18.50 9.84
N GLU A 50 -19.59 -19.17 10.05
CA GLU A 50 -20.70 -19.34 9.10
C GLU A 50 -21.72 -18.18 9.12
N HIS A 51 -21.40 -17.07 9.79
CA HIS A 51 -22.33 -15.94 9.95
C HIS A 51 -22.69 -15.26 8.63
N PHE A 52 -21.75 -15.25 7.68
CA PHE A 52 -21.91 -14.64 6.36
C PHE A 52 -21.80 -15.69 5.25
N ASP A 53 -22.70 -15.65 4.27
CA ASP A 53 -22.58 -16.45 3.04
C ASP A 53 -21.60 -15.80 2.04
N PHE A 54 -21.58 -14.46 2.01
CA PHE A 54 -20.76 -13.66 1.08
C PHE A 54 -20.10 -12.51 1.81
N ILE A 55 -18.84 -12.23 1.46
CA ILE A 55 -18.09 -11.07 1.91
C ILE A 55 -17.61 -10.32 0.67
N VAL A 56 -18.08 -9.08 0.49
CA VAL A 56 -17.58 -8.17 -0.56
C VAL A 56 -16.53 -7.26 0.06
N ILE A 57 -15.33 -7.29 -0.49
CA ILE A 57 -14.15 -6.59 0.01
C ILE A 57 -13.79 -5.48 -0.98
N ASP A 58 -14.17 -4.26 -0.62
CA ASP A 58 -13.77 -3.08 -1.39
C ASP A 58 -12.31 -2.75 -1.14
N GLU A 59 -11.60 -2.25 -2.17
CA GLU A 59 -10.15 -2.01 -2.14
C GLU A 59 -9.37 -3.21 -1.57
N CYS A 60 -9.73 -4.42 -2.02
CA CYS A 60 -9.28 -5.68 -1.43
C CYS A 60 -7.75 -5.81 -1.36
N HIS A 61 -7.00 -5.16 -2.28
CA HIS A 61 -5.54 -5.13 -2.27
C HIS A 61 -4.92 -4.59 -0.97
N ARG A 62 -5.71 -3.93 -0.11
CA ARG A 62 -5.28 -3.40 1.20
C ARG A 62 -5.57 -4.33 2.36
N SER A 63 -6.60 -5.17 2.23
CA SER A 63 -7.16 -5.96 3.33
C SER A 63 -6.80 -7.44 3.29
N ILE A 64 -6.49 -7.97 2.11
CA ILE A 64 -6.20 -9.41 1.92
C ILE A 64 -4.79 -9.83 2.35
N TYR A 65 -3.99 -8.91 2.89
CA TYR A 65 -2.61 -9.19 3.31
C TYR A 65 -2.39 -8.91 4.78
N ASN A 66 -1.25 -9.41 5.26
CA ASN A 66 -0.75 -9.16 6.60
C ASN A 66 -1.75 -9.60 7.69
N VAL A 67 -1.86 -8.77 8.71
CA VAL A 67 -2.66 -9.04 9.90
C VAL A 67 -4.17 -9.11 9.62
N TRP A 68 -4.66 -8.43 8.59
CA TRP A 68 -6.09 -8.38 8.26
C TRP A 68 -6.58 -9.64 7.52
N GLN A 69 -5.71 -10.35 6.85
CA GLN A 69 -6.04 -11.58 6.15
C GLN A 69 -6.73 -12.59 7.07
N GLN A 70 -6.28 -12.70 8.32
CA GLN A 70 -6.85 -13.63 9.30
C GLN A 70 -8.31 -13.32 9.67
N VAL A 71 -8.70 -12.03 9.62
CA VAL A 71 -10.11 -11.65 9.83
C VAL A 71 -10.98 -12.16 8.69
N LEU A 72 -10.48 -12.11 7.47
CA LEU A 72 -11.20 -12.63 6.29
C LEU A 72 -11.21 -14.16 6.27
N GLU A 73 -10.10 -14.79 6.63
CA GLU A 73 -9.98 -16.26 6.71
C GLU A 73 -10.76 -16.88 7.86
N TYR A 74 -11.17 -16.09 8.85
CA TYR A 74 -12.02 -16.57 9.93
C TYR A 74 -13.41 -17.03 9.44
N PHE A 75 -13.94 -16.37 8.40
CA PHE A 75 -15.29 -16.64 7.89
C PHE A 75 -15.28 -17.74 6.83
N ASP A 76 -16.21 -18.68 6.95
CA ASP A 76 -16.53 -19.68 5.92
C ASP A 76 -17.52 -19.06 4.91
N ALA A 77 -17.05 -18.11 4.12
CA ALA A 77 -17.86 -17.33 3.22
C ALA A 77 -17.20 -17.20 1.83
N PHE A 78 -18.03 -17.06 0.79
CA PHE A 78 -17.53 -16.69 -0.53
C PHE A 78 -17.03 -15.25 -0.53
N GLN A 79 -15.77 -15.06 -0.90
CA GLN A 79 -15.13 -13.74 -0.92
C GLN A 79 -15.12 -13.16 -2.33
N ILE A 80 -15.56 -11.92 -2.47
CA ILE A 80 -15.58 -11.15 -3.71
C ILE A 80 -14.71 -9.91 -3.49
N GLY A 81 -13.55 -9.84 -4.15
CA GLY A 81 -12.65 -8.70 -4.09
C GLY A 81 -12.92 -7.69 -5.18
N LEU A 82 -13.02 -6.41 -4.82
CA LEU A 82 -13.09 -5.28 -5.74
C LEU A 82 -11.81 -4.46 -5.58
N THR A 83 -11.17 -4.09 -6.70
CA THR A 83 -9.99 -3.24 -6.70
C THR A 83 -9.74 -2.59 -8.04
N ALA A 84 -9.31 -1.33 -8.03
CA ALA A 84 -8.84 -0.64 -9.23
C ALA A 84 -7.34 -0.90 -9.53
N THR A 85 -6.58 -1.42 -8.56
CA THR A 85 -5.13 -1.62 -8.65
C THR A 85 -4.72 -3.02 -8.21
N PRO A 86 -5.16 -4.08 -8.94
CA PRO A 86 -4.77 -5.43 -8.62
C PRO A 86 -3.27 -5.63 -8.85
N ASP A 87 -2.61 -6.36 -7.96
CA ASP A 87 -1.23 -6.82 -8.11
C ASP A 87 -1.16 -8.36 -8.16
N LYS A 88 0.03 -8.90 -8.38
CA LYS A 88 0.23 -10.36 -8.43
C LYS A 88 -0.26 -11.08 -7.16
N ARG A 89 -0.18 -10.43 -6.01
CA ARG A 89 -0.62 -11.00 -4.74
C ARG A 89 -2.15 -11.01 -4.65
N THR A 90 -2.81 -9.99 -5.20
CA THR A 90 -4.27 -9.95 -5.30
C THR A 90 -4.78 -11.13 -6.12
N PHE A 91 -4.20 -11.37 -7.30
CA PHE A 91 -4.55 -12.52 -8.13
C PHE A 91 -4.29 -13.85 -7.41
N ALA A 92 -3.14 -13.98 -6.74
CA ALA A 92 -2.80 -15.20 -5.99
C ALA A 92 -3.79 -15.49 -4.85
N TYR A 93 -4.23 -14.48 -4.10
CA TYR A 93 -5.21 -14.63 -3.02
C TYR A 93 -6.55 -15.19 -3.54
N PHE A 94 -7.03 -14.70 -4.66
CA PHE A 94 -8.28 -15.16 -5.29
C PHE A 94 -8.06 -16.32 -6.29
N HIS A 95 -6.93 -17.04 -6.22
CA HIS A 95 -6.61 -18.18 -7.09
C HIS A 95 -6.72 -17.87 -8.59
N GLU A 96 -6.35 -16.65 -8.99
CA GLU A 96 -6.45 -16.13 -10.37
C GLU A 96 -7.89 -16.12 -10.93
N ASN A 97 -8.90 -16.21 -10.07
CA ASN A 97 -10.30 -16.21 -10.45
C ASN A 97 -10.80 -14.77 -10.70
N VAL A 98 -10.53 -14.25 -11.90
CA VAL A 98 -11.00 -12.93 -12.34
C VAL A 98 -12.39 -13.08 -12.97
N VAL A 99 -13.41 -12.53 -12.31
CA VAL A 99 -14.81 -12.62 -12.78
C VAL A 99 -15.16 -11.50 -13.76
N SER A 100 -14.59 -10.31 -13.55
CA SER A 100 -14.80 -9.14 -14.41
C SER A 100 -13.58 -8.23 -14.35
N GLU A 101 -13.24 -7.65 -15.50
CA GLU A 101 -12.15 -6.70 -15.66
C GLU A 101 -12.59 -5.54 -16.55
N TYR A 102 -12.23 -4.32 -16.18
CA TYR A 102 -12.42 -3.12 -16.98
C TYR A 102 -11.11 -2.34 -17.05
N PRO A 103 -10.20 -2.68 -17.98
CA PRO A 103 -8.88 -2.09 -18.06
C PRO A 103 -8.91 -0.63 -18.53
N TYR A 104 -7.84 0.10 -18.25
CA TYR A 104 -7.71 1.51 -18.58
C TYR A 104 -7.91 1.78 -20.09
N GLU A 105 -7.35 0.97 -20.95
CA GLU A 105 -7.46 1.09 -22.41
C GLU A 105 -8.92 1.03 -22.87
N GLN A 106 -9.72 0.12 -22.28
CA GLN A 106 -11.14 0.03 -22.55
C GLN A 106 -11.88 1.27 -22.05
N SER A 107 -11.53 1.77 -20.88
CA SER A 107 -12.17 2.97 -20.31
C SER A 107 -11.90 4.23 -21.12
N VAL A 108 -10.73 4.33 -21.77
CA VAL A 108 -10.40 5.42 -22.72
C VAL A 108 -11.19 5.26 -24.01
N ALA A 109 -11.28 4.03 -24.55
CA ALA A 109 -12.05 3.74 -25.76
C ALA A 109 -13.54 4.05 -25.58
N ASP A 110 -14.09 3.78 -24.39
CA ASP A 110 -15.49 4.06 -24.03
C ASP A 110 -15.73 5.54 -23.68
N GLY A 111 -14.68 6.38 -23.66
CA GLY A 111 -14.77 7.81 -23.33
C GLY A 111 -15.02 8.09 -21.83
N VAL A 112 -14.82 7.13 -20.95
CA VAL A 112 -14.94 7.27 -19.49
C VAL A 112 -13.71 7.94 -18.92
N ASN A 113 -12.52 7.55 -19.40
CA ASN A 113 -11.24 8.17 -19.06
C ASN A 113 -10.63 8.87 -20.28
N VAL A 114 -9.62 9.71 -20.02
CA VAL A 114 -8.83 10.37 -21.07
C VAL A 114 -7.47 9.70 -21.18
N GLY A 115 -6.95 9.64 -22.41
CA GLY A 115 -5.57 9.20 -22.64
C GLY A 115 -4.56 10.18 -22.02
N TYR A 116 -3.38 9.68 -21.71
CA TYR A 116 -2.25 10.49 -21.23
C TYR A 116 -0.95 10.05 -21.88
N ASP A 117 -0.03 11.01 -22.00
CA ASP A 117 1.32 10.75 -22.44
C ASP A 117 2.28 10.90 -21.26
N ILE A 118 3.23 9.97 -21.16
CA ILE A 118 4.26 10.01 -20.12
C ILE A 118 5.52 10.64 -20.72
N TYR A 119 5.92 11.77 -20.17
CA TYR A 119 7.16 12.45 -20.55
C TYR A 119 8.19 12.27 -19.45
N ARG A 120 9.37 11.75 -19.82
CA ARG A 120 10.53 11.72 -18.93
C ARG A 120 11.37 12.96 -19.19
N ILE A 121 11.54 13.79 -18.17
CA ILE A 121 12.43 14.95 -18.25
C ILE A 121 13.85 14.48 -17.94
N GLU A 122 14.71 14.53 -18.95
CA GLU A 122 16.12 14.20 -18.80
C GLU A 122 16.98 15.47 -18.93
N THR A 123 17.89 15.67 -18.00
CA THR A 123 18.90 16.72 -18.08
C THR A 123 20.23 16.10 -18.49
N ARG A 124 21.18 16.93 -18.95
CA ARG A 124 22.54 16.46 -19.26
C ARG A 124 23.19 15.78 -18.05
N ILE A 125 22.92 16.31 -16.84
CA ILE A 125 23.45 15.77 -15.59
C ILE A 125 22.84 14.39 -15.28
N THR A 126 21.54 14.22 -15.48
CA THR A 126 20.89 12.91 -15.24
C THR A 126 21.27 11.85 -16.28
N GLN A 127 21.61 12.26 -17.52
CA GLN A 127 22.07 11.35 -18.56
C GLN A 127 23.54 10.93 -18.40
N SER A 128 24.43 11.89 -18.19
CA SER A 128 25.89 11.67 -18.21
C SER A 128 26.54 11.68 -16.83
N GLY A 129 25.80 12.02 -15.80
CA GLY A 129 26.35 12.28 -14.48
C GLY A 129 26.84 13.70 -14.30
N GLY A 130 27.36 14.02 -13.14
CA GLY A 130 27.90 15.33 -12.80
C GLY A 130 29.10 15.18 -11.87
N VAL A 131 29.92 16.20 -11.85
CA VAL A 131 31.05 16.31 -10.93
C VAL A 131 30.87 17.57 -10.10
N ILE A 132 30.95 17.44 -8.78
CA ILE A 132 31.03 18.54 -7.83
C ILE A 132 32.52 18.65 -7.47
N LYS A 133 33.14 19.75 -7.84
CA LYS A 133 34.56 19.97 -7.51
C LYS A 133 34.69 20.32 -6.04
N GLY A 134 35.74 19.80 -5.41
CA GLY A 134 36.00 19.99 -3.99
C GLY A 134 36.21 21.45 -3.57
N ASP A 135 36.59 22.32 -4.50
CA ASP A 135 36.85 23.75 -4.26
C ASP A 135 35.72 24.70 -4.71
N GLU A 136 34.69 24.18 -5.37
CA GLU A 136 33.63 25.00 -6.00
C GLU A 136 32.23 24.79 -5.48
N GLY A 137 31.99 23.92 -4.45
CA GLY A 137 30.65 23.63 -4.03
C GLY A 137 30.48 23.10 -2.62
N PHE A 138 29.24 23.16 -2.13
CA PHE A 138 28.84 22.54 -0.86
C PHE A 138 27.89 21.38 -1.12
N VAL A 139 28.09 20.29 -0.40
CA VAL A 139 27.17 19.15 -0.41
C VAL A 139 26.39 19.08 0.89
N VAL A 140 25.12 18.70 0.78
CA VAL A 140 24.30 18.44 1.97
C VAL A 140 24.62 17.04 2.46
N VAL A 141 25.26 16.97 3.61
CA VAL A 141 25.55 15.69 4.29
C VAL A 141 24.50 15.45 5.35
N ARG A 142 23.96 14.23 5.37
CA ARG A 142 23.02 13.80 6.40
C ARG A 142 23.69 12.78 7.30
N ASP A 143 23.82 13.11 8.58
CA ASP A 143 24.32 12.19 9.58
C ASP A 143 23.34 11.00 9.73
N LYS A 144 23.86 9.77 9.62
CA LYS A 144 23.05 8.55 9.63
C LYS A 144 22.41 8.25 11.00
N LEU A 145 23.04 8.69 12.09
CA LEU A 145 22.60 8.44 13.46
C LEU A 145 21.63 9.52 13.94
N THR A 146 22.02 10.80 13.79
CA THR A 146 21.25 11.93 14.30
C THR A 146 20.23 12.46 13.31
N ARG A 147 20.30 12.03 12.03
CA ARG A 147 19.50 12.52 10.89
C ARG A 147 19.60 14.04 10.66
N ARG A 148 20.52 14.71 11.31
CA ARG A 148 20.76 16.14 11.09
C ARG A 148 21.40 16.35 9.73
N GLN A 149 20.97 17.40 9.05
CA GLN A 149 21.56 17.85 7.80
C GLN A 149 22.57 18.96 8.08
N GLY A 150 23.68 18.92 7.39
CA GLY A 150 24.72 19.96 7.42
C GLY A 150 25.29 20.19 6.03
N TRP A 151 25.85 21.36 5.82
CA TRP A 151 26.60 21.68 4.59
C TRP A 151 28.07 21.35 4.85
N GLN A 152 28.67 20.61 3.95
CA GLN A 152 30.10 20.27 4.02
C GLN A 152 30.74 20.60 2.66
N GLU A 153 31.88 21.24 2.70
CA GLU A 153 32.75 21.42 1.53
C GLU A 153 33.46 20.08 1.30
N PRO A 154 33.37 19.48 0.12
CA PRO A 154 34.06 18.22 -0.14
C PRO A 154 35.54 18.44 -0.29
N ASP A 155 36.36 17.60 0.36
CA ASP A 155 37.82 17.65 0.28
C ASP A 155 38.36 17.17 -1.08
N GLU A 156 37.56 16.45 -1.86
CA GLU A 156 37.86 15.88 -3.16
C GLU A 156 36.69 16.01 -4.11
N ASP A 157 36.94 15.90 -5.43
CA ASP A 157 35.90 15.91 -6.45
C ASP A 157 34.94 14.73 -6.28
N ILE A 158 33.63 15.01 -6.14
CA ILE A 158 32.59 13.99 -6.05
C ILE A 158 31.98 13.81 -7.43
N THR A 159 32.14 12.61 -7.99
CA THR A 159 31.54 12.23 -9.27
C THR A 159 30.27 11.42 -9.03
N TYR A 160 29.16 11.84 -9.65
CA TYR A 160 27.88 11.14 -9.66
C TYR A 160 27.61 10.57 -11.04
N THR A 161 27.27 9.29 -11.10
CA THR A 161 26.78 8.68 -12.34
C THR A 161 25.30 9.01 -12.55
N GLY A 162 24.80 8.99 -13.81
CA GLY A 162 23.39 9.21 -14.11
C GLY A 162 22.47 8.30 -13.29
N LYS A 163 22.84 7.03 -13.08
CA LYS A 163 22.06 6.07 -12.25
C LYS A 163 22.00 6.42 -10.75
N GLN A 164 22.98 7.15 -10.23
CA GLN A 164 22.97 7.59 -8.82
C GLN A 164 22.08 8.81 -8.63
N LEU A 165 21.91 9.61 -9.67
CA LEU A 165 21.07 10.81 -9.67
C LEU A 165 19.60 10.51 -9.99
N ASP A 166 19.30 9.31 -10.53
CA ASP A 166 17.96 8.84 -10.88
C ASP A 166 17.34 7.95 -9.75
N ARG A 167 17.92 7.96 -8.56
CA ARG A 167 17.40 7.30 -7.38
C ARG A 167 16.73 8.33 -6.46
N ASP A 168 15.40 8.29 -6.45
CA ASP A 168 14.59 8.85 -5.35
C ASP A 168 14.69 7.99 -4.08
#